data_6148a9850dfb384d55f171fe376b1cbc
#
_entry.id   6148a9850dfb384d55f171fe376b1cbc
#
_cell.length_a   1.000
_cell.length_b   1.000
_cell.length_c   1.000
_cell.angle_alpha   90.00
_cell.angle_beta   90.00
_cell.angle_gamma   90.00
#
_symmetry.space_group_name_H-M   'P 1'
#
loop_
_entity.id
_entity.type
_entity.pdbx_description
1 polymer ?
#
loop_
_entity_poly.entity_id
_entity_poly.type
_entity_poly.pdbx_seq_one_letter_code
_entity_poly.pdbx_strand_id
1 'polypeptide(L)'
;KESGVKKETIRRYIQYLEAAFLIKVVNKTDDTARRFQRQTTFKIYLTNPSLRCALFEPVKMTDGNIGDMIETAVYSQWIPRDERIAYANWKIGRTQGEVDLVGINDALQKPSWAVEVKWTDRFFDRPSELSSLKYFMEKNHLSQALVTTIGQRGRKDMDFGTLHFIPSACYAYTVGENTLRQAKRSFGL
;
A
#
# COMPACT_ATOMS: atom_id res chain seq x y z
N LYS A 1 -5.96 -16.09 -17.81
CA LYS A 1 -6.67 -17.27 -18.33
C LYS A 1 -7.88 -17.55 -17.46
N GLU A 2 -8.99 -17.73 -18.11
CA GLU A 2 -10.31 -17.77 -17.54
C GLU A 2 -10.47 -19.02 -16.64
N SER A 3 -10.87 -18.77 -15.40
CA SER A 3 -11.16 -19.84 -14.42
C SER A 3 -12.45 -20.61 -14.75
N GLY A 4 -13.13 -20.31 -15.87
CA GLY A 4 -14.47 -20.84 -16.18
C GLY A 4 -15.58 -20.35 -15.25
N VAL A 5 -15.23 -19.57 -14.22
CA VAL A 5 -16.20 -19.05 -13.25
C VAL A 5 -16.75 -17.71 -13.72
N LYS A 6 -18.08 -17.54 -13.65
CA LYS A 6 -18.74 -16.29 -14.03
C LYS A 6 -18.26 -15.13 -13.15
N LYS A 7 -18.04 -13.95 -13.77
CA LYS A 7 -17.59 -12.72 -13.09
C LYS A 7 -18.44 -12.38 -11.85
N GLU A 8 -19.74 -12.60 -11.93
CA GLU A 8 -20.66 -12.34 -10.82
C GLU A 8 -20.41 -13.28 -9.62
N THR A 9 -20.09 -14.53 -9.89
CA THR A 9 -19.73 -15.51 -8.84
C THR A 9 -18.44 -15.11 -8.13
N ILE A 10 -17.41 -14.68 -8.89
CA ILE A 10 -16.16 -14.19 -8.31
C ILE A 10 -16.42 -12.95 -7.44
N ARG A 11 -17.26 -12.01 -7.90
CA ARG A 11 -17.63 -10.82 -7.12
C ARG A 11 -18.28 -11.19 -5.80
N ARG A 12 -19.22 -12.16 -5.78
CA ARG A 12 -19.85 -12.64 -4.57
C ARG A 12 -18.85 -13.27 -3.60
N TYR A 13 -17.94 -14.09 -4.09
CA TYR A 13 -16.89 -14.65 -3.24
C TYR A 13 -16.01 -13.58 -2.60
N ILE A 14 -15.60 -12.57 -3.37
CA ILE A 14 -14.86 -11.42 -2.83
C ILE A 14 -15.65 -10.74 -1.72
N GLN A 15 -16.95 -10.46 -1.94
CA GLN A 15 -17.82 -9.85 -0.93
C GLN A 15 -17.96 -10.72 0.34
N TYR A 16 -18.09 -12.04 0.21
CA TYR A 16 -18.17 -12.93 1.37
C TYR A 16 -16.84 -12.97 2.13
N LEU A 17 -15.71 -13.03 1.43
CA LEU A 17 -14.39 -13.03 2.06
C LEU A 17 -14.09 -11.69 2.75
N GLU A 18 -14.54 -10.58 2.18
CA GLU A 18 -14.44 -9.25 2.80
C GLU A 18 -15.34 -9.16 4.04
N ALA A 19 -16.59 -9.62 3.96
CA ALA A 19 -17.51 -9.67 5.10
C ALA A 19 -17.01 -10.59 6.22
N ALA A 20 -16.28 -11.65 5.88
CA ALA A 20 -15.63 -12.55 6.83
C ALA A 20 -14.29 -12.01 7.37
N PHE A 21 -13.88 -10.78 7.02
CA PHE A 21 -12.61 -10.18 7.42
C PHE A 21 -11.36 -10.99 7.01
N LEU A 22 -11.44 -11.78 5.97
CA LEU A 22 -10.30 -12.56 5.46
C LEU A 22 -9.46 -11.78 4.46
N ILE A 23 -10.11 -10.90 3.70
CA ILE A 23 -9.47 -10.05 2.70
C ILE A 23 -9.95 -8.60 2.81
N LYS A 24 -9.18 -7.70 2.21
CA LYS A 24 -9.57 -6.31 1.97
C LYS A 24 -9.34 -5.96 0.50
N VAL A 25 -10.36 -5.38 -0.11
CA VAL A 25 -10.27 -4.83 -1.47
C VAL A 25 -9.76 -3.40 -1.41
N VAL A 26 -8.68 -3.14 -2.14
CA VAL A 26 -8.06 -1.82 -2.26
C VAL A 26 -8.26 -1.29 -3.66
N ASN A 27 -8.86 -0.14 -3.73
CA ASN A 27 -9.23 0.46 -4.98
C ASN A 27 -8.04 1.17 -5.64
N LYS A 28 -7.99 1.06 -6.96
CA LYS A 28 -7.04 1.80 -7.78
C LYS A 28 -7.43 3.27 -7.88
N THR A 29 -6.42 4.14 -7.86
CA THR A 29 -6.51 5.53 -8.34
C THR A 29 -5.59 5.74 -9.54
N ASP A 30 -5.77 6.83 -10.27
CA ASP A 30 -4.81 7.27 -11.28
C ASP A 30 -3.61 8.01 -10.64
N ASP A 31 -2.79 8.61 -11.47
CA ASP A 31 -1.63 9.40 -11.05
C ASP A 31 -1.98 10.73 -10.35
N THR A 32 -3.25 11.13 -10.34
CA THR A 32 -3.78 12.29 -9.62
C THR A 32 -4.59 11.91 -8.39
N ALA A 33 -4.61 10.63 -8.02
CA ALA A 33 -5.42 10.03 -6.97
C ALA A 33 -6.93 10.22 -7.14
N ARG A 34 -7.39 10.51 -8.35
CA ARG A 34 -8.82 10.57 -8.65
C ARG A 34 -9.39 9.16 -8.72
N ARG A 35 -10.59 9.02 -8.20
CA ARG A 35 -11.33 7.76 -8.32
C ARG A 35 -11.94 7.63 -9.70
N PHE A 36 -11.85 6.44 -10.25
CA PHE A 36 -12.63 6.07 -11.42
C PHE A 36 -14.09 5.84 -11.03
N GLN A 37 -15.05 6.39 -11.80
CA GLN A 37 -16.48 6.11 -11.60
C GLN A 37 -16.82 4.62 -11.76
N ARG A 38 -16.06 3.89 -12.58
CA ARG A 38 -16.10 2.43 -12.71
C ARG A 38 -14.74 1.87 -12.33
N GLN A 39 -14.68 1.28 -11.15
CA GLN A 39 -13.48 0.55 -10.71
C GLN A 39 -13.47 -0.84 -11.36
N THR A 40 -12.58 -1.01 -12.32
CA THR A 40 -12.37 -2.29 -13.02
C THR A 40 -11.14 -3.03 -12.53
N THR A 41 -10.29 -2.35 -11.77
CA THR A 41 -9.02 -2.88 -11.27
C THR A 41 -8.87 -2.56 -9.79
N PHE A 42 -8.47 -3.55 -9.01
CA PHE A 42 -8.26 -3.45 -7.57
C PHE A 42 -7.18 -4.45 -7.16
N LYS A 43 -6.53 -4.19 -6.04
CA LYS A 43 -5.70 -5.17 -5.32
C LYS A 43 -6.53 -5.85 -4.23
N ILE A 44 -6.16 -7.08 -3.88
CA ILE A 44 -6.73 -7.81 -2.75
C ILE A 44 -5.59 -8.13 -1.80
N TYR A 45 -5.73 -7.71 -0.55
CA TYR A 45 -4.81 -8.06 0.52
C TYR A 45 -5.50 -9.00 1.52
N LEU A 46 -4.75 -9.95 2.03
CA LEU A 46 -5.17 -10.69 3.20
C LEU A 46 -5.17 -9.76 4.42
N THR A 47 -6.13 -9.88 5.30
CA THR A 47 -6.19 -9.09 6.53
C THR A 47 -5.11 -9.48 7.52
N ASN A 48 -4.54 -10.67 7.36
CA ASN A 48 -3.40 -11.15 8.12
C ASN A 48 -2.45 -11.94 7.20
N PRO A 49 -1.18 -11.55 7.08
CA PRO A 49 -0.22 -12.23 6.21
C PRO A 49 0.01 -13.70 6.58
N SER A 50 -0.23 -14.11 7.84
CA SER A 50 -0.11 -15.51 8.26
C SER A 50 -1.15 -16.43 7.61
N LEU A 51 -2.28 -15.91 7.13
CA LEU A 51 -3.28 -16.70 6.38
C LEU A 51 -2.67 -17.31 5.13
N ARG A 52 -1.76 -16.59 4.46
CA ARG A 52 -1.05 -17.14 3.31
C ARG A 52 -0.20 -18.35 3.69
N CYS A 53 0.53 -18.26 4.81
CA CYS A 53 1.37 -19.35 5.29
C CYS A 53 0.55 -20.55 5.80
N ALA A 54 -0.69 -20.32 6.25
CA ALA A 54 -1.61 -21.38 6.65
C ALA A 54 -2.26 -22.11 5.45
N LEU A 55 -2.45 -21.41 4.33
CA LEU A 55 -3.08 -21.96 3.12
C LEU A 55 -2.06 -22.52 2.12
N PHE A 56 -0.82 -22.02 2.16
CA PHE A 56 0.25 -22.35 1.25
C PHE A 56 1.55 -22.59 2.03
N GLU A 57 2.63 -22.92 1.35
CA GLU A 57 3.94 -23.03 1.99
C GLU A 57 4.41 -21.68 2.57
N PRO A 58 5.11 -21.69 3.72
CA PRO A 58 5.72 -20.51 4.30
C PRO A 58 6.68 -19.83 3.32
N VAL A 59 6.64 -18.50 3.26
CA VAL A 59 7.54 -17.69 2.43
C VAL A 59 8.88 -17.53 3.15
N LYS A 60 9.98 -17.86 2.47
CA LYS A 60 11.34 -17.62 2.95
C LYS A 60 11.80 -16.21 2.58
N MET A 61 12.78 -15.70 3.32
CA MET A 61 13.37 -14.38 3.07
C MET A 61 14.01 -14.24 1.68
N THR A 62 14.37 -15.36 1.06
CA THR A 62 15.00 -15.43 -0.27
C THR A 62 14.00 -15.61 -1.41
N ASP A 63 12.72 -15.81 -1.09
CA ASP A 63 11.71 -16.08 -2.12
C ASP A 63 11.33 -14.80 -2.85
N GLY A 64 11.10 -14.91 -4.16
CA GLY A 64 10.76 -13.74 -4.99
C GLY A 64 9.44 -13.05 -4.61
N ASN A 65 8.55 -13.75 -3.90
CA ASN A 65 7.25 -13.23 -3.45
C ASN A 65 7.26 -12.67 -2.02
N ILE A 66 8.44 -12.55 -1.39
CA ILE A 66 8.56 -11.94 -0.06
C ILE A 66 8.08 -10.48 -0.06
N GLY A 67 8.32 -9.75 -1.15
CA GLY A 67 7.85 -8.38 -1.31
C GLY A 67 6.34 -8.25 -1.17
N ASP A 68 5.57 -9.11 -1.85
CA ASP A 68 4.11 -9.13 -1.78
C ASP A 68 3.60 -9.44 -0.36
N MET A 69 4.32 -10.32 0.34
CA MET A 69 3.98 -10.65 1.72
C MET A 69 4.25 -9.46 2.67
N ILE A 70 5.34 -8.73 2.47
CA ILE A 70 5.65 -7.52 3.24
C ILE A 70 4.64 -6.42 2.93
N GLU A 71 4.27 -6.23 1.67
CA GLU A 71 3.21 -5.28 1.29
C GLU A 71 1.90 -5.63 1.99
N THR A 72 1.52 -6.90 2.01
CA THR A 72 0.35 -7.39 2.75
C THR A 72 0.47 -7.12 4.26
N ALA A 73 1.63 -7.38 4.85
CA ALA A 73 1.86 -7.15 6.28
C ALA A 73 1.76 -5.67 6.65
N VAL A 74 2.33 -4.80 5.85
CA VAL A 74 2.23 -3.34 6.02
C VAL A 74 0.78 -2.89 5.86
N TYR A 75 0.11 -3.33 4.79
CA TYR A 75 -1.27 -2.93 4.52
C TYR A 75 -2.23 -3.41 5.62
N SER A 76 -2.04 -4.61 6.16
CA SER A 76 -2.92 -5.17 7.20
C SER A 76 -3.00 -4.28 8.45
N GLN A 77 -1.97 -3.49 8.75
CA GLN A 77 -1.97 -2.56 9.88
C GLN A 77 -2.86 -1.32 9.66
N TRP A 78 -3.19 -1.04 8.41
CA TRP A 78 -4.07 0.07 8.04
C TRP A 78 -5.56 -0.32 8.03
N ILE A 79 -5.90 -1.61 7.92
CA ILE A 79 -7.27 -2.09 7.79
C ILE A 79 -8.19 -1.60 8.92
N PRO A 80 -7.75 -1.57 10.21
CA PRO A 80 -8.60 -1.10 11.30
C PRO A 80 -8.79 0.42 11.35
N ARG A 81 -8.09 1.17 10.51
CA ARG A 81 -8.19 2.64 10.49
C ARG A 81 -9.28 3.06 9.52
N ASP A 82 -10.00 4.09 9.89
CA ASP A 82 -11.03 4.72 9.03
C ASP A 82 -10.42 5.68 7.98
N GLU A 83 -9.17 5.45 7.63
CA GLU A 83 -8.49 6.24 6.62
C GLU A 83 -8.74 5.66 5.24
N ARG A 84 -9.04 6.53 4.30
CA ARG A 84 -9.21 6.14 2.92
C ARG A 84 -7.87 5.90 2.26
N ILE A 85 -7.53 4.64 2.07
CA ILE A 85 -6.30 4.19 1.43
C ILE A 85 -6.62 3.60 0.07
N ALA A 86 -5.81 3.96 -0.91
CA ALA A 86 -5.82 3.42 -2.26
C ALA A 86 -4.38 3.06 -2.68
N TYR A 87 -4.22 2.47 -3.84
CA TYR A 87 -2.94 2.43 -4.53
C TYR A 87 -3.05 3.25 -5.82
N ALA A 88 -2.00 3.92 -6.20
CA ALA A 88 -1.96 4.62 -7.47
C ALA A 88 -1.30 3.75 -8.54
N ASN A 89 -1.93 3.64 -9.69
CA ASN A 89 -1.35 2.92 -10.83
C ASN A 89 -1.81 3.58 -12.12
N TRP A 90 -0.88 3.91 -13.00
CA TRP A 90 -1.17 4.62 -14.22
C TRP A 90 -0.36 4.07 -15.41
N LYS A 91 -0.93 4.33 -16.60
CA LYS A 91 -0.25 4.13 -17.87
C LYS A 91 -0.67 5.26 -18.81
N ILE A 92 0.25 6.18 -19.08
CA ILE A 92 0.03 7.36 -19.93
C ILE A 92 1.07 7.31 -21.05
N GLY A 93 0.64 6.91 -22.23
CA GLY A 93 1.54 6.70 -23.37
C GLY A 93 2.57 5.62 -23.03
N ARG A 94 3.85 6.00 -22.98
CA ARG A 94 4.97 5.11 -22.63
C ARG A 94 5.31 5.13 -21.13
N THR A 95 4.77 6.06 -20.37
CA THR A 95 5.00 6.17 -18.92
C THR A 95 4.02 5.31 -18.18
N GLN A 96 4.53 4.44 -17.34
CA GLN A 96 3.73 3.65 -16.41
C GLN A 96 4.37 3.69 -15.02
N GLY A 97 3.56 3.58 -14.00
CA GLY A 97 4.04 3.58 -12.64
C GLY A 97 2.99 3.11 -11.65
N GLU A 98 3.47 2.80 -10.47
CA GLU A 98 2.64 2.42 -9.33
C GLU A 98 3.23 3.02 -8.06
N VAL A 99 2.34 3.35 -7.10
CA VAL A 99 2.67 3.68 -5.70
C VAL A 99 1.78 2.82 -4.82
N ASP A 100 2.39 2.10 -3.88
CA ASP A 100 1.73 1.00 -3.17
C ASP A 100 0.62 1.46 -2.23
N LEU A 101 0.85 2.53 -1.43
CA LEU A 101 -0.17 3.11 -0.56
C LEU A 101 -0.26 4.61 -0.76
N VAL A 102 -1.48 5.09 -0.91
CA VAL A 102 -1.79 6.51 -1.06
C VAL A 102 -2.96 6.85 -0.14
N GLY A 103 -2.75 7.75 0.79
CA GLY A 103 -3.81 8.31 1.62
C GLY A 103 -4.53 9.42 0.87
N ILE A 104 -5.85 9.35 0.84
CA ILE A 104 -6.70 10.32 0.14
C ILE A 104 -7.37 11.24 1.17
N ASN A 105 -7.17 12.53 1.03
CA ASN A 105 -7.96 13.52 1.73
C ASN A 105 -9.35 13.61 1.09
N ASP A 106 -10.38 13.23 1.83
CA ASP A 106 -11.75 13.15 1.30
C ASP A 106 -12.34 14.52 0.96
N ALA A 107 -12.01 15.57 1.69
CA ALA A 107 -12.51 16.90 1.44
C ALA A 107 -11.90 17.52 0.16
N LEU A 108 -10.62 17.29 -0.07
CA LEU A 108 -9.89 17.82 -1.20
C LEU A 108 -9.87 16.87 -2.42
N GLN A 109 -10.23 15.59 -2.23
CA GLN A 109 -10.10 14.53 -3.23
C GLN A 109 -8.70 14.47 -3.85
N LYS A 110 -7.68 14.67 -3.01
CA LYS A 110 -6.27 14.68 -3.39
C LYS A 110 -5.46 13.77 -2.48
N PRO A 111 -4.32 13.26 -2.94
CA PRO A 111 -3.42 12.52 -2.05
C PRO A 111 -2.87 13.45 -0.97
N SER A 112 -2.80 12.94 0.25
CA SER A 112 -2.24 13.63 1.40
C SER A 112 -0.88 13.07 1.81
N TRP A 113 -0.62 11.81 1.50
CA TRP A 113 0.65 11.12 1.73
C TRP A 113 0.78 9.91 0.79
N ALA A 114 2.01 9.45 0.64
CA ALA A 114 2.36 8.27 -0.17
C ALA A 114 3.39 7.42 0.55
N VAL A 115 3.27 6.10 0.41
CA VAL A 115 4.22 5.11 0.90
C VAL A 115 4.55 4.13 -0.21
N GLU A 116 5.82 3.91 -0.43
CA GLU A 116 6.36 2.88 -1.32
C GLU A 116 6.90 1.74 -0.47
N VAL A 117 6.33 0.55 -0.64
CA VAL A 117 6.72 -0.63 0.14
C VAL A 117 7.81 -1.39 -0.59
N LYS A 118 8.99 -1.46 0.00
CA LYS A 118 10.14 -2.17 -0.55
C LYS A 118 10.76 -3.10 0.49
N TRP A 119 11.10 -4.30 0.05
CA TRP A 119 11.86 -5.26 0.84
C TRP A 119 13.29 -5.33 0.33
N THR A 120 13.97 -4.16 0.35
CA THR A 120 15.36 -4.00 -0.06
C THR A 120 15.92 -2.69 0.48
N ASP A 121 17.22 -2.65 0.77
CA ASP A 121 17.93 -1.44 1.18
C ASP A 121 18.48 -0.64 -0.02
N ARG A 122 18.41 -1.20 -1.24
CA ARG A 122 18.93 -0.60 -2.47
C ARG A 122 18.48 0.84 -2.69
N PHE A 123 17.22 1.13 -2.46
CA PHE A 123 16.66 2.46 -2.70
C PHE A 123 17.09 3.51 -1.67
N PHE A 124 17.60 3.07 -0.51
CA PHE A 124 18.24 3.98 0.44
C PHE A 124 19.53 4.55 -0.14
N ASP A 125 20.32 3.71 -0.83
CA ASP A 125 21.57 4.13 -1.47
C ASP A 125 21.32 4.80 -2.82
N ARG A 126 20.26 4.42 -3.52
CA ARG A 126 19.91 4.88 -4.87
C ARG A 126 18.46 5.41 -4.94
N PRO A 127 18.11 6.47 -4.22
CA PRO A 127 16.73 6.99 -4.15
C PRO A 127 16.21 7.51 -5.50
N SER A 128 17.10 7.93 -6.43
CA SER A 128 16.74 8.34 -7.79
C SER A 128 16.10 7.24 -8.64
N GLU A 129 16.26 5.98 -8.26
CA GLU A 129 15.62 4.85 -8.95
C GLU A 129 14.12 4.72 -8.63
N LEU A 130 13.59 5.45 -7.63
CA LEU A 130 12.17 5.50 -7.28
C LEU A 130 11.39 6.41 -8.24
N SER A 131 11.49 6.14 -9.53
CA SER A 131 10.94 6.99 -10.60
C SER A 131 9.41 7.14 -10.53
N SER A 132 8.69 6.08 -10.18
CA SER A 132 7.23 6.15 -9.99
C SER A 132 6.85 7.04 -8.82
N LEU A 133 7.51 6.88 -7.68
CA LEU A 133 7.26 7.70 -6.50
C LEU A 133 7.62 9.17 -6.76
N LYS A 134 8.76 9.44 -7.40
CA LYS A 134 9.15 10.80 -7.84
C LYS A 134 8.06 11.42 -8.69
N TYR A 135 7.65 10.76 -9.78
CA TYR A 135 6.60 11.25 -10.67
C TYR A 135 5.30 11.57 -9.91
N PHE A 136 4.88 10.65 -9.04
CA PHE A 136 3.65 10.81 -8.26
C PHE A 136 3.73 12.00 -7.29
N MET A 137 4.86 12.18 -6.60
CA MET A 137 5.10 13.30 -5.70
C MET A 137 5.04 14.64 -6.43
N GLU A 138 5.76 14.77 -7.54
CA GLU A 138 5.78 15.98 -8.38
C GLU A 138 4.38 16.31 -8.90
N LYS A 139 3.67 15.31 -9.44
CA LYS A 139 2.32 15.46 -10.00
C LYS A 139 1.30 15.94 -8.98
N ASN A 140 1.44 15.51 -7.74
CA ASN A 140 0.47 15.79 -6.67
C ASN A 140 0.96 16.83 -5.65
N HIS A 141 2.13 17.43 -5.89
CA HIS A 141 2.74 18.43 -4.99
C HIS A 141 2.96 17.90 -3.56
N LEU A 142 3.31 16.62 -3.43
CA LEU A 142 3.68 16.04 -2.15
C LEU A 142 5.12 16.43 -1.81
N SER A 143 5.31 17.11 -0.71
CA SER A 143 6.65 17.53 -0.25
C SER A 143 7.43 16.40 0.40
N GLN A 144 6.78 15.31 0.75
CA GLN A 144 7.41 14.16 1.40
C GLN A 144 6.69 12.86 1.10
N ALA A 145 7.44 11.77 1.12
CA ALA A 145 6.92 10.40 1.05
C ALA A 145 7.74 9.46 1.93
N LEU A 146 7.19 8.29 2.20
CA LEU A 146 7.84 7.24 2.97
C LEU A 146 8.19 6.07 2.06
N VAL A 147 9.36 5.48 2.29
CA VAL A 147 9.84 4.29 1.59
C VAL A 147 10.23 3.26 2.64
N THR A 148 9.70 2.05 2.54
CA THR A 148 10.14 1.00 3.45
C THR A 148 11.42 0.33 2.96
N THR A 149 12.15 -0.29 3.91
CA THR A 149 13.45 -0.94 3.70
C THR A 149 13.49 -2.25 4.47
N ILE A 150 14.58 -3.01 4.34
CA ILE A 150 14.87 -4.14 5.24
C ILE A 150 15.41 -3.61 6.57
N GLY A 151 16.48 -2.82 6.55
CA GLY A 151 17.20 -2.41 7.75
C GLY A 151 17.60 -0.93 7.80
N GLN A 152 17.60 -0.24 6.67
CA GLN A 152 18.05 1.15 6.61
C GLN A 152 16.98 2.12 7.10
N ARG A 153 17.44 3.13 7.85
CA ARG A 153 16.60 4.22 8.33
C ARG A 153 17.28 5.56 8.11
N GLY A 154 16.52 6.54 7.65
CA GLY A 154 17.05 7.88 7.46
C GLY A 154 16.15 8.77 6.63
N ARG A 155 16.68 9.94 6.33
CA ARG A 155 16.03 10.95 5.50
C ARG A 155 16.96 11.29 4.33
N LYS A 156 16.38 11.44 3.16
CA LYS A 156 17.07 11.91 1.96
C LYS A 156 16.29 13.08 1.37
N ASP A 157 16.93 14.23 1.26
CA ASP A 157 16.35 15.38 0.59
C ASP A 157 16.72 15.33 -0.90
N MET A 158 15.68 15.30 -1.74
CA MET A 158 15.77 15.20 -3.18
C MET A 158 15.26 16.49 -3.83
N ASP A 159 15.52 16.69 -5.11
CA ASP A 159 15.00 17.81 -5.91
C ASP A 159 13.45 17.88 -5.95
N PHE A 160 12.79 16.76 -5.79
CA PHE A 160 11.34 16.62 -5.83
C PHE A 160 10.67 16.51 -4.45
N GLY A 161 11.41 16.56 -3.36
CA GLY A 161 10.88 16.48 -1.98
C GLY A 161 11.73 15.58 -1.10
N THR A 162 11.23 15.32 0.10
CA THR A 162 11.93 14.53 1.13
C THR A 162 11.44 13.09 1.13
N LEU A 163 12.36 12.13 1.10
CA LEU A 163 12.09 10.71 1.29
C LEU A 163 12.49 10.28 2.71
N HIS A 164 11.54 9.70 3.44
CA HIS A 164 11.77 9.10 4.74
C HIS A 164 11.88 7.58 4.59
N PHE A 165 13.02 7.02 4.95
CA PHE A 165 13.26 5.58 4.91
C PHE A 165 13.10 4.99 6.30
N ILE A 166 12.38 3.85 6.40
CA ILE A 166 12.14 3.13 7.63
C ILE A 166 12.04 1.63 7.36
N PRO A 167 12.64 0.76 8.20
CA PRO A 167 12.43 -0.67 8.07
C PRO A 167 10.94 -1.05 8.08
N SER A 168 10.54 -1.94 7.17
CA SER A 168 9.13 -2.35 7.00
C SER A 168 8.49 -2.83 8.31
N ALA A 169 9.24 -3.57 9.12
CA ALA A 169 8.77 -4.03 10.43
C ALA A 169 8.50 -2.86 11.39
N CYS A 170 9.41 -1.86 11.43
CA CYS A 170 9.23 -0.67 12.26
C CYS A 170 8.04 0.17 11.78
N TYR A 171 7.87 0.30 10.46
CA TYR A 171 6.72 1.01 9.91
C TYR A 171 5.40 0.32 10.27
N ALA A 172 5.29 -0.99 10.02
CA ALA A 172 4.10 -1.77 10.34
C ALA A 172 3.76 -1.68 11.85
N TYR A 173 4.76 -1.84 12.72
CA TYR A 173 4.58 -1.67 14.16
C TYR A 173 4.06 -0.28 14.53
N THR A 174 4.66 0.78 13.97
CA THR A 174 4.25 2.17 14.26
C THR A 174 2.81 2.44 13.83
N VAL A 175 2.40 1.95 12.66
CA VAL A 175 1.01 2.07 12.18
C VAL A 175 0.06 1.35 13.12
N GLY A 176 0.36 0.10 13.48
CA GLY A 176 -0.45 -0.70 14.41
C GLY A 176 -0.57 -0.06 15.78
N GLU A 177 0.53 0.41 16.36
CA GLU A 177 0.53 1.10 17.66
C GLU A 177 -0.31 2.37 17.63
N ASN A 178 -0.17 3.20 16.59
CA ASN A 178 -0.96 4.41 16.43
C ASN A 178 -2.46 4.09 16.29
N THR A 179 -2.80 3.01 15.62
CA THR A 179 -4.19 2.53 15.50
C THR A 179 -4.77 2.17 16.87
N LEU A 180 -4.02 1.44 17.68
CA LEU A 180 -4.45 1.07 19.04
C LEU A 180 -4.59 2.31 19.95
N ARG A 181 -3.67 3.27 19.85
CA ARG A 181 -3.75 4.53 20.61
C ARG A 181 -4.96 5.36 20.23
N GLN A 182 -5.31 5.43 18.95
CA GLN A 182 -6.53 6.10 18.49
C GLN A 182 -7.78 5.42 19.01
N ALA A 183 -7.86 4.09 18.91
CA ALA A 183 -8.97 3.31 19.44
C ALA A 183 -9.16 3.55 20.96
N LYS A 184 -8.08 3.48 21.74
CA LYS A 184 -8.14 3.77 23.20
C LYS A 184 -8.73 5.16 23.49
N ARG A 185 -8.27 6.19 22.79
CA ARG A 185 -8.79 7.55 22.95
C ARG A 185 -10.28 7.66 22.60
N SER A 186 -10.73 6.96 21.55
CA SER A 186 -12.13 6.97 21.13
C SER A 186 -13.05 6.26 22.13
N PHE A 187 -12.54 5.28 22.85
CA PHE A 187 -13.29 4.54 23.88
C PHE A 187 -13.07 5.06 25.30
N GLY A 188 -12.25 6.11 25.49
CA GLY A 188 -11.99 6.70 26.81
C GLY A 188 -11.16 5.82 27.74
N LEU A 189 -10.32 4.92 27.17
CA LEU A 189 -9.44 3.97 27.90
C LEU A 189 -8.01 4.52 28.03
#